data_38418b19d13b1d7a4a3f341f310feb77
#
_entry.id   38418b19d13b1d7a4a3f341f310feb77
#
_cell.length_a   1.000
_cell.length_b   1.000
_cell.length_c   1.000
_cell.angle_alpha   90.00
_cell.angle_beta   90.00
_cell.angle_gamma   90.00
#
_symmetry.space_group_name_H-M   'P 1'
#
loop_
_entity.id
_entity.type
_entity.pdbx_description
1 polymer ?
#
loop_
_entity_poly.entity_id
_entity_poly.type
_entity_poly.pdbx_seq_one_letter_code
_entity_poly.pdbx_strand_id
1 'polypeptide(L)'
;PMDTYSYSASKAGVHHLTRAMARRLGPEHITVNAIAPGPFESKMMAATLKAAGDSIARMAPLGRIGRPDDMAGVAVYLASRAGAYVTGAVIPVDGGIETTS
;
A
#
# COMPACT_ATOMS: atom_id res chain seq x y z
N PRO A 1 9.99 -15.43 -13.43
CA PRO A 1 8.97 -16.44 -13.17
C PRO A 1 7.58 -15.94 -13.51
N MET A 2 6.71 -16.85 -13.88
CA MET A 2 5.33 -16.52 -14.27
C MET A 2 4.55 -15.84 -13.16
N ASP A 3 4.83 -16.20 -11.92
CA ASP A 3 4.15 -15.57 -10.76
C ASP A 3 4.39 -14.07 -10.70
N THR A 4 5.58 -13.63 -11.09
CA THR A 4 5.92 -12.21 -11.10
C THR A 4 5.07 -11.44 -12.12
N TYR A 5 4.82 -12.03 -13.27
CA TYR A 5 3.99 -11.39 -14.30
C TYR A 5 2.54 -11.28 -13.86
N SER A 6 1.98 -12.35 -13.28
CA SER A 6 0.61 -12.32 -12.76
C SER A 6 0.44 -11.28 -11.66
N TYR A 7 1.39 -11.21 -10.76
CA TYR A 7 1.39 -10.23 -9.67
C TYR A 7 1.44 -8.80 -10.22
N SER A 8 2.34 -8.54 -11.17
CA SER A 8 2.47 -7.21 -11.77
C SER A 8 1.20 -6.80 -12.51
N ALA A 9 0.60 -7.74 -13.25
CA ALA A 9 -0.64 -7.47 -13.97
C ALA A 9 -1.79 -7.17 -13.00
N SER A 10 -1.89 -7.92 -11.90
CA SER A 10 -2.92 -7.69 -10.88
C SER A 10 -2.76 -6.32 -10.22
N LYS A 11 -1.54 -5.95 -9.88
CA LYS A 11 -1.26 -4.63 -9.29
C LYS A 11 -1.61 -3.51 -10.24
N ALA A 12 -1.20 -3.61 -11.50
CA ALA A 12 -1.52 -2.61 -12.52
C ALA A 12 -3.04 -2.48 -12.69
N GLY A 13 -3.75 -3.62 -12.67
CA GLY A 13 -5.21 -3.63 -12.74
C GLY A 13 -5.87 -2.92 -11.59
N VAL A 14 -5.41 -3.13 -10.36
CA VAL A 14 -5.95 -2.45 -9.18
C VAL A 14 -5.69 -0.94 -9.26
N HIS A 15 -4.50 -0.55 -9.68
CA HIS A 15 -4.17 0.87 -9.83
C HIS A 15 -5.06 1.54 -10.87
N HIS A 16 -5.25 0.89 -12.01
CA HIS A 16 -6.11 1.43 -13.07
C HIS A 16 -7.56 1.51 -12.61
N LEU A 17 -8.06 0.46 -11.97
CA LEU A 17 -9.41 0.42 -11.45
C LEU A 17 -9.65 1.53 -10.41
N THR A 18 -8.68 1.76 -9.54
CA THR A 18 -8.74 2.84 -8.55
C THR A 18 -8.96 4.18 -9.21
N ARG A 19 -8.18 4.48 -10.25
CA ARG A 19 -8.31 5.73 -10.99
C ARG A 19 -9.65 5.84 -11.72
N ALA A 20 -10.06 4.76 -12.37
CA ALA A 20 -11.32 4.74 -13.12
C ALA A 20 -12.52 4.94 -12.19
N MET A 21 -12.54 4.27 -11.06
CA MET A 21 -13.62 4.40 -10.08
C MET A 21 -13.63 5.77 -9.44
N ALA A 22 -12.45 6.32 -9.14
CA ALA A 22 -12.34 7.67 -8.57
C ALA A 22 -12.94 8.70 -9.52
N ARG A 23 -12.64 8.58 -10.81
CA ARG A 23 -13.18 9.50 -11.81
C ARG A 23 -14.69 9.38 -11.93
N ARG A 24 -15.21 8.16 -11.92
CA ARG A 24 -16.63 7.91 -12.05
C ARG A 24 -17.43 8.36 -10.83
N LEU A 25 -16.90 8.13 -9.64
CA LEU A 25 -17.62 8.39 -8.40
C LEU A 25 -17.36 9.76 -7.80
N GLY A 26 -16.36 10.47 -8.31
CA GLY A 26 -16.04 11.82 -7.85
C GLY A 26 -17.23 12.80 -7.89
N PRO A 27 -18.03 12.82 -8.96
CA PRO A 27 -19.21 13.71 -8.99
C PRO A 27 -20.23 13.40 -7.90
N GLU A 28 -20.20 12.21 -7.32
CA GLU A 28 -21.09 11.84 -6.22
C GLU A 28 -20.42 12.07 -4.86
N HIS A 29 -19.27 12.75 -4.86
CA HIS A 29 -18.50 13.04 -3.63
C HIS A 29 -17.99 11.81 -2.91
N ILE A 30 -17.65 10.78 -3.70
CA ILE A 30 -17.06 9.54 -3.18
C ILE A 30 -15.61 9.50 -3.61
N THR A 31 -14.71 9.37 -2.65
CA THR A 31 -13.28 9.19 -2.94
C THR A 31 -12.93 7.73 -3.02
N VAL A 32 -12.02 7.38 -3.93
CA VAL A 32 -11.54 6.02 -4.13
C VAL A 32 -10.03 6.05 -4.19
N ASN A 33 -9.39 5.42 -3.24
CA ASN A 33 -7.93 5.38 -3.15
C ASN A 33 -7.48 3.95 -2.86
N ALA A 34 -6.24 3.66 -3.16
CA ALA A 34 -5.64 2.37 -2.85
C ALA A 34 -4.44 2.56 -1.94
N ILE A 35 -4.23 1.61 -1.05
CA ILE A 35 -3.04 1.57 -0.21
C ILE A 35 -2.19 0.41 -0.71
N ALA A 36 -0.91 0.68 -0.98
CA ALA A 36 0.04 -0.31 -1.45
C ALA A 36 1.05 -0.60 -0.34
N PRO A 37 0.78 -1.61 0.50
CA PRO A 37 1.67 -1.91 1.63
C PRO A 37 2.94 -2.62 1.18
N GLY A 38 4.04 -2.34 1.89
CA GLY A 38 5.24 -3.15 1.82
C GLY A 38 5.18 -4.28 2.84
N PRO A 39 6.35 -4.79 3.29
CA PRO A 39 6.38 -5.84 4.31
C PRO A 39 5.83 -5.34 5.64
N PHE A 40 4.86 -6.07 6.17
CA PHE A 40 4.19 -5.74 7.44
C PHE A 40 4.18 -6.94 8.38
N GLU A 41 4.15 -6.66 9.67
CA GLU A 41 3.93 -7.70 10.68
C GLU A 41 2.53 -8.28 10.51
N SER A 42 2.46 -9.61 10.40
CA SER A 42 1.19 -10.33 10.33
C SER A 42 1.42 -11.78 10.73
N LYS A 43 0.33 -12.48 11.03
CA LYS A 43 0.43 -13.91 11.35
C LYS A 43 0.99 -14.71 10.17
N MET A 44 0.61 -14.35 8.95
CA MET A 44 1.09 -15.02 7.75
C MET A 44 2.58 -14.80 7.51
N MET A 45 3.08 -13.66 7.90
CA MET A 45 4.48 -13.28 7.71
C MET A 45 5.37 -13.67 8.88
N ALA A 46 4.81 -14.16 9.99
CA ALA A 46 5.56 -14.38 11.22
C ALA A 46 6.78 -15.31 11.04
N ALA A 47 6.61 -16.40 10.31
CA ALA A 47 7.73 -17.34 10.09
C ALA A 47 8.80 -16.72 9.20
N THR A 48 8.41 -15.99 8.15
CA THR A 48 9.33 -15.30 7.25
C THR A 48 10.10 -14.22 7.99
N LEU A 49 9.42 -13.45 8.83
CA LEU A 49 10.05 -12.37 9.61
C LEU A 49 11.02 -12.93 10.65
N LYS A 50 10.70 -14.08 11.24
CA LYS A 50 11.60 -14.73 12.19
C LYS A 50 12.89 -15.18 11.52
N ALA A 51 12.80 -15.65 10.27
CA ALA A 51 13.96 -16.16 9.53
C ALA A 51 14.75 -15.05 8.83
N ALA A 52 14.09 -14.02 8.33
CA ALA A 52 14.71 -13.01 7.45
C ALA A 52 14.26 -11.58 7.75
N GLY A 53 13.69 -11.32 8.93
CA GLY A 53 13.14 -10.01 9.27
C GLY A 53 14.15 -8.86 9.14
N ASP A 54 15.37 -9.08 9.60
CA ASP A 54 16.41 -8.04 9.54
C ASP A 54 16.78 -7.71 8.10
N SER A 55 16.88 -8.72 7.25
CA SER A 55 17.18 -8.51 5.82
C SER A 55 16.06 -7.75 5.15
N ILE A 56 14.82 -8.09 5.44
CA ILE A 56 13.66 -7.42 4.87
C ILE A 56 13.61 -5.97 5.37
N ALA A 57 13.85 -5.74 6.67
CA ALA A 57 13.84 -4.40 7.23
C ALA A 57 14.89 -3.51 6.58
N ARG A 58 16.05 -4.06 6.25
CA ARG A 58 17.12 -3.28 5.61
C ARG A 58 16.80 -2.84 4.19
N MET A 59 15.81 -3.46 3.53
CA MET A 59 15.37 -3.04 2.21
C MET A 59 14.66 -1.69 2.25
N ALA A 60 14.08 -1.33 3.38
CA ALA A 60 13.38 -0.07 3.53
C ALA A 60 14.32 1.02 4.03
N PRO A 61 14.34 2.20 3.37
CA PRO A 61 15.11 3.33 3.89
C PRO A 61 14.82 3.68 5.34
N LEU A 62 13.57 3.48 5.81
CA LEU A 62 13.23 3.72 7.20
C LEU A 62 13.74 2.62 8.14
N GLY A 63 14.31 1.54 7.60
CA GLY A 63 15.03 0.55 8.37
C GLY A 63 14.17 -0.37 9.21
N ARG A 64 12.89 -0.47 8.92
CA ARG A 64 11.99 -1.33 9.68
C ARG A 64 10.85 -1.87 8.83
N ILE A 65 10.23 -2.92 9.34
CA ILE A 65 9.02 -3.50 8.77
C ILE A 65 7.83 -2.69 9.27
N GLY A 66 6.78 -2.60 8.47
CA GLY A 66 5.57 -1.90 8.87
C GLY A 66 4.82 -2.63 9.99
N ARG A 67 4.13 -1.87 10.80
CA ARG A 67 3.26 -2.37 11.87
C ARG A 67 1.80 -2.07 11.52
N PRO A 68 0.85 -2.76 12.15
CA PRO A 68 -0.57 -2.47 11.92
C PRO A 68 -0.94 -1.00 12.04
N ASP A 69 -0.33 -0.27 12.97
CA ASP A 69 -0.58 1.16 13.16
C ASP A 69 -0.22 1.99 11.94
N ASP A 70 0.82 1.59 11.21
CA ASP A 70 1.23 2.30 9.99
C ASP A 70 0.15 2.25 8.93
N MET A 71 -0.53 1.11 8.81
CA MET A 71 -1.63 0.94 7.88
C MET A 71 -2.88 1.65 8.37
N ALA A 72 -3.20 1.50 9.65
CA ALA A 72 -4.37 2.11 10.25
C ALA A 72 -4.33 3.64 10.13
N GLY A 73 -3.16 4.24 10.33
CA GLY A 73 -3.00 5.68 10.21
C GLY A 73 -3.34 6.20 8.82
N VAL A 74 -2.88 5.53 7.78
CA VAL A 74 -3.19 5.91 6.40
C VAL A 74 -4.67 5.74 6.11
N ALA A 75 -5.27 4.64 6.56
CA ALA A 75 -6.69 4.40 6.36
C ALA A 75 -7.54 5.48 7.04
N VAL A 76 -7.19 5.86 8.25
CA VAL A 76 -7.89 6.93 8.98
C VAL A 76 -7.73 8.26 8.26
N TYR A 77 -6.53 8.58 7.78
CA TYR A 77 -6.30 9.79 7.00
C TYR A 77 -7.22 9.85 5.80
N LEU A 78 -7.28 8.78 5.01
CA LEU A 78 -8.08 8.74 3.79
C LEU A 78 -9.58 8.79 4.09
N ALA A 79 -10.02 8.22 5.20
CA ALA A 79 -11.44 8.18 5.58
C ALA A 79 -11.89 9.43 6.33
N SER A 80 -10.97 10.28 6.75
CA SER A 80 -11.27 11.45 7.54
C SER A 80 -11.42 12.71 6.68
N ARG A 81 -11.77 13.80 7.31
CA ARG A 81 -11.86 15.11 6.66
C ARG A 81 -10.50 15.51 6.06
N ALA A 82 -9.40 15.08 6.65
CA ALA A 82 -8.06 15.36 6.13
C ALA A 82 -7.84 14.78 4.74
N GLY A 83 -8.50 13.69 4.41
CA GLY A 83 -8.42 13.05 3.09
C GLY A 83 -9.51 13.49 2.11
N ALA A 84 -10.31 14.48 2.45
CA ALA A 84 -11.50 14.84 1.68
C ALA A 84 -11.21 15.28 0.24
N TYR A 85 -10.01 15.76 -0.04
CA TYR A 85 -9.63 16.21 -1.38
C TYR A 85 -8.67 15.24 -2.07
N VAL A 86 -8.58 14.01 -1.57
CA VAL A 86 -7.68 12.96 -2.09
C VAL A 86 -8.54 11.87 -2.72
N THR A 87 -8.38 11.68 -4.02
CA THR A 87 -9.06 10.59 -4.73
C THR A 87 -8.21 10.14 -5.92
N GLY A 88 -8.32 8.87 -6.27
CA GLY A 88 -7.56 8.28 -7.37
C GLY A 88 -6.10 8.02 -7.03
N ALA A 89 -5.71 8.18 -5.79
CA ALA A 89 -4.33 8.01 -5.37
C ALA A 89 -4.01 6.56 -5.01
N VAL A 90 -2.78 6.15 -5.29
CA VAL A 90 -2.22 4.89 -4.82
C VAL A 90 -1.09 5.26 -3.87
N ILE A 91 -1.25 4.95 -2.60
CA ILE A 91 -0.34 5.42 -1.56
C ILE A 91 0.54 4.27 -1.09
N PRO A 92 1.85 4.29 -1.41
CA PRO A 92 2.78 3.31 -0.87
C PRO A 92 2.96 3.52 0.63
N VAL A 93 2.89 2.43 1.39
CA VAL A 93 3.16 2.43 2.83
C VAL A 93 4.18 1.32 3.07
N ASP A 94 5.44 1.61 2.76
CA ASP A 94 6.49 0.60 2.66
C ASP A 94 7.86 1.06 3.19
N GLY A 95 7.88 2.15 3.93
CA GLY A 95 9.12 2.68 4.46
C GLY A 95 10.07 3.21 3.41
N GLY A 96 9.58 3.48 2.21
CA GLY A 96 10.35 4.05 1.12
C GLY A 96 10.90 3.06 0.10
N ILE A 97 10.57 1.79 0.22
CA ILE A 97 11.10 0.75 -0.68
C ILE A 97 10.81 1.08 -2.15
N GLU A 98 9.56 1.35 -2.48
CA GLU A 98 9.16 1.62 -3.86
C GLU A 98 9.53 3.03 -4.30
N THR A 99 9.27 4.00 -3.46
CA THR A 99 9.41 5.41 -3.84
C THR A 99 10.84 5.88 -3.98
N THR A 100 11.81 5.13 -3.46
CA THR A 100 13.22 5.50 -3.52
C THR A 100 14.06 4.53 -4.34
N SER A 101 13.45 3.56 -4.96
CA SER A 101 14.18 2.59 -5.79
C SER A 101 14.41 3.08 -7.21
#